data_5e12862e32578431be6e2bb9570552aa
#
_entry.id   5e12862e32578431be6e2bb9570552aa
#
_cell.length_a   1.000
_cell.length_b   1.000
_cell.length_c   1.000
_cell.angle_alpha   90.00
_cell.angle_beta   90.00
_cell.angle_gamma   90.00
#
_symmetry.space_group_name_H-M   'P 1'
#
loop_
_entity.id
_entity.type
_entity.pdbx_description
1 polymer ?
#
loop_
_entity_poly.entity_id
_entity_poly.type
_entity_poly.pdbx_seq_one_letter_code
_entity_poly.pdbx_strand_id
1 'polypeptide(L)'
;MRELIEVSGASSGATYRVVEYLERAGLAERCDDGRVRVASWPQLLKAWSADYGLVAGSRTTRWIAARGIPGLLNRIAQQRPAGEYAVTGTLAAAEWAPYAPASLAMVYVTDAEAAARAWGLQPTESGANVLLAEPPFDAIIQATPGVPTGHRYGHRRNP
;
A
#
# COMPACT_ATOMS: atom_id res chain seq x y z
N MET A 1 -4.95 16.77 17.65
CA MET A 1 -6.07 15.77 17.65
C MET A 1 -7.11 16.04 16.59
N ARG A 2 -7.69 17.25 16.49
CA ARG A 2 -8.73 17.55 15.49
C ARG A 2 -8.28 17.27 14.06
N GLU A 3 -7.08 17.71 13.68
CA GLU A 3 -6.48 17.48 12.36
C GLU A 3 -6.29 15.98 12.07
N LEU A 4 -5.86 15.18 13.06
CA LEU A 4 -5.74 13.73 12.90
C LEU A 4 -7.09 13.06 12.60
N ILE A 5 -8.15 13.51 13.24
CA ILE A 5 -9.52 13.02 13.01
C ILE A 5 -9.98 13.39 11.58
N GLU A 6 -9.76 14.64 11.18
CA GLU A 6 -10.15 15.15 9.86
C GLU A 6 -9.40 14.41 8.73
N VAL A 7 -8.07 14.25 8.87
CA VAL A 7 -7.23 13.60 7.84
C VAL A 7 -7.46 12.10 7.77
N SER A 8 -7.63 11.42 8.93
CA SER A 8 -7.81 9.96 8.97
C SER A 8 -9.22 9.51 8.63
N GLY A 9 -10.21 10.39 8.71
CA GLY A 9 -11.63 10.02 8.60
C GLY A 9 -12.13 9.10 9.74
N ALA A 10 -11.30 8.84 10.74
CA ALA A 10 -11.64 7.97 11.86
C ALA A 10 -12.52 8.70 12.88
N SER A 11 -13.31 7.95 13.65
CA SER A 11 -14.07 8.55 14.75
C SER A 11 -13.13 9.11 15.84
N SER A 12 -13.57 10.16 16.53
CA SER A 12 -12.79 10.74 17.63
C SER A 12 -12.35 9.69 18.65
N GLY A 13 -13.26 8.79 19.07
CA GLY A 13 -12.95 7.75 20.02
C GLY A 13 -11.89 6.76 19.52
N ALA A 14 -11.91 6.41 18.22
CA ALA A 14 -10.87 5.56 17.63
C ALA A 14 -9.52 6.28 17.62
N THR A 15 -9.48 7.53 17.17
CA THR A 15 -8.26 8.33 17.14
C THR A 15 -7.63 8.48 18.53
N TYR A 16 -8.42 8.77 19.56
CA TYR A 16 -7.91 8.86 20.94
C TYR A 16 -7.32 7.55 21.43
N ARG A 17 -7.98 6.40 21.18
CA ARG A 17 -7.46 5.08 21.58
C ARG A 17 -6.15 4.73 20.88
N VAL A 18 -6.03 5.05 19.58
CA VAL A 18 -4.79 4.83 18.84
C VAL A 18 -3.65 5.68 19.39
N VAL A 19 -3.89 6.98 19.61
CA VAL A 19 -2.86 7.86 20.19
C VAL A 19 -2.44 7.37 21.58
N GLU A 20 -3.37 6.98 22.44
CA GLU A 20 -3.07 6.43 23.77
C GLU A 20 -2.27 5.12 23.68
N TYR A 21 -2.58 4.25 22.71
CA TYR A 21 -1.79 3.05 22.45
C TYR A 21 -0.35 3.40 22.05
N LEU A 22 -0.18 4.36 21.13
CA LEU A 22 1.14 4.81 20.69
C LEU A 22 1.94 5.47 21.81
N GLU A 23 1.30 6.24 22.68
CA GLU A 23 1.92 6.83 23.89
C GLU A 23 2.42 5.73 24.85
N ARG A 24 1.57 4.74 25.14
CA ARG A 24 1.97 3.59 25.98
C ARG A 24 3.11 2.76 25.39
N ALA A 25 3.17 2.67 24.06
CA ALA A 25 4.24 1.99 23.35
C ALA A 25 5.53 2.84 23.18
N GLY A 26 5.53 4.10 23.64
CA GLY A 26 6.67 5.02 23.48
C GLY A 26 6.92 5.46 22.06
N LEU A 27 5.94 5.32 21.17
CA LEU A 27 6.05 5.65 19.74
C LEU A 27 5.57 7.07 19.44
N ALA A 28 4.76 7.64 20.30
CA ALA A 28 4.30 9.02 20.21
C ALA A 28 4.19 9.63 21.60
N GLU A 29 4.13 10.94 21.66
CA GLU A 29 3.87 11.71 22.88
C GLU A 29 2.88 12.83 22.60
N ARG A 30 2.03 13.12 23.57
CA ARG A 30 1.11 14.26 23.52
C ARG A 30 1.79 15.47 24.16
N CYS A 31 1.89 16.55 23.38
CA CYS A 31 2.46 17.80 23.83
C CYS A 31 1.42 18.64 24.58
N ASP A 32 1.86 19.56 25.44
CA ASP A 32 1.02 20.46 26.24
C ASP A 32 0.09 21.34 25.37
N ASP A 33 0.49 21.60 24.13
CA ASP A 33 -0.30 22.34 23.13
C ASP A 33 -1.35 21.48 22.41
N GLY A 34 -1.55 20.22 22.82
CA GLY A 34 -2.52 19.28 22.27
C GLY A 34 -2.09 18.64 20.95
N ARG A 35 -0.87 18.90 20.47
CA ARG A 35 -0.30 18.17 19.34
C ARG A 35 0.19 16.80 19.75
N VAL A 36 0.29 15.90 18.76
CA VAL A 36 0.91 14.58 18.93
C VAL A 36 2.21 14.60 18.14
N ARG A 37 3.30 14.25 18.80
CA ARG A 37 4.64 14.16 18.21
C ARG A 37 5.09 12.72 18.13
N VAL A 38 5.65 12.34 16.98
CA VAL A 38 6.29 11.05 16.79
C VAL A 38 7.80 11.23 17.00
N ALA A 39 8.36 10.55 17.99
CA ALA A 39 9.77 10.65 18.33
C ALA A 39 10.68 10.02 17.26
N SER A 40 10.23 8.91 16.67
CA SER A 40 10.98 8.19 15.63
C SER A 40 10.04 7.56 14.61
N TRP A 41 9.96 8.14 13.43
CA TRP A 41 9.20 7.58 12.31
C TRP A 41 9.63 6.16 11.91
N PRO A 42 10.95 5.82 11.86
CA PRO A 42 11.35 4.44 11.57
C PRO A 42 10.83 3.43 12.59
N GLN A 43 10.80 3.78 13.88
CA GLN A 43 10.26 2.90 14.92
C GLN A 43 8.75 2.75 14.82
N LEU A 44 8.03 3.84 14.56
CA LEU A 44 6.58 3.80 14.34
C LEU A 44 6.23 2.94 13.12
N LEU A 45 6.92 3.13 11.99
CA LEU A 45 6.71 2.34 10.78
C LEU A 45 7.04 0.86 10.99
N LYS A 46 8.10 0.55 11.75
CA LYS A 46 8.45 -0.83 12.10
C LYS A 46 7.38 -1.48 12.96
N ALA A 47 6.87 -0.80 13.98
CA ALA A 47 5.78 -1.29 14.82
C ALA A 47 4.51 -1.50 14.00
N TRP A 48 4.13 -0.53 13.18
CA TRP A 48 2.98 -0.65 12.30
C TRP A 48 3.11 -1.81 11.32
N SER A 49 4.29 -2.02 10.71
CA SER A 49 4.51 -3.13 9.78
C SER A 49 4.50 -4.51 10.45
N ALA A 50 4.74 -4.57 11.76
CA ALA A 50 4.63 -5.81 12.53
C ALA A 50 3.17 -6.16 12.84
N ASP A 51 2.34 -5.14 13.09
CA ASP A 51 0.92 -5.32 13.42
C ASP A 51 0.02 -5.42 12.18
N TYR A 52 0.44 -4.78 11.08
CA TYR A 52 -0.35 -4.69 9.85
C TYR A 52 0.36 -5.31 8.66
N GLY A 53 -0.06 -6.51 8.28
CA GLY A 53 0.42 -7.20 7.08
C GLY A 53 -0.59 -7.12 5.93
N LEU A 54 -0.12 -7.01 4.68
CA LEU A 54 -0.97 -7.00 3.49
C LEU A 54 -1.92 -8.20 3.47
N VAL A 55 -1.42 -9.40 3.77
CA VAL A 55 -2.21 -10.63 3.74
C VAL A 55 -3.15 -10.73 4.93
N ALA A 56 -2.70 -10.34 6.14
CA ALA A 56 -3.51 -10.42 7.35
C ALA A 56 -4.58 -9.31 7.45
N GLY A 57 -4.27 -8.14 6.86
CA GLY A 57 -5.13 -6.95 6.94
C GLY A 57 -6.05 -6.73 5.74
N SER A 58 -6.03 -7.61 4.72
CA SER A 58 -6.79 -7.42 3.48
C SER A 58 -7.34 -8.73 2.95
N ARG A 59 -8.41 -8.67 2.18
CA ARG A 59 -8.84 -9.81 1.38
C ARG A 59 -7.88 -9.96 0.20
N THR A 60 -7.06 -11.02 0.21
CA THR A 60 -6.04 -11.25 -0.81
C THR A 60 -6.43 -12.36 -1.78
N THR A 61 -6.13 -12.15 -3.06
CA THR A 61 -6.29 -13.13 -4.13
C THR A 61 -4.97 -13.32 -4.87
N ARG A 62 -4.75 -14.52 -5.41
CA ARG A 62 -3.50 -14.95 -6.04
C ARG A 62 -3.69 -15.09 -7.54
N TRP A 63 -2.76 -14.50 -8.29
CA TRP A 63 -2.85 -14.43 -9.74
C TRP A 63 -1.51 -14.69 -10.42
N ILE A 64 -1.59 -15.07 -11.69
CA ILE A 64 -0.45 -15.17 -12.60
C ILE A 64 -0.57 -14.12 -13.69
N ALA A 65 0.45 -13.27 -13.79
CA ALA A 65 0.74 -12.50 -14.98
C ALA A 65 1.62 -13.36 -15.91
N ALA A 66 1.06 -13.91 -16.98
CA ALA A 66 1.73 -14.84 -17.87
C ALA A 66 2.99 -14.25 -18.55
N ARG A 67 3.05 -12.91 -18.71
CA ARG A 67 4.21 -12.18 -19.24
C ARG A 67 5.13 -11.65 -18.15
N GLY A 68 5.00 -12.14 -16.90
CA GLY A 68 5.73 -11.69 -15.74
C GLY A 68 5.39 -10.27 -15.31
N ILE A 69 6.13 -9.76 -14.32
CA ILE A 69 5.93 -8.43 -13.76
C ILE A 69 6.10 -7.30 -14.79
N PRO A 70 7.11 -7.32 -15.68
CA PRO A 70 7.22 -6.28 -16.72
C PRO A 70 6.00 -6.21 -17.63
N GLY A 71 5.42 -7.37 -17.98
CA GLY A 71 4.19 -7.44 -18.78
C GLY A 71 2.98 -6.88 -18.03
N LEU A 72 2.90 -7.13 -16.72
CA LEU A 72 1.87 -6.56 -15.84
C LEU A 72 1.99 -5.03 -15.80
N LEU A 73 3.18 -4.49 -15.54
CA LEU A 73 3.40 -3.04 -15.48
C LEU A 73 3.02 -2.32 -16.77
N ASN A 74 3.34 -2.90 -17.90
CA ASN A 74 2.90 -2.37 -19.21
C ASN A 74 1.38 -2.37 -19.35
N ARG A 75 0.70 -3.40 -18.85
CA ARG A 75 -0.77 -3.46 -18.85
C ARG A 75 -1.39 -2.43 -17.93
N ILE A 76 -0.87 -2.29 -16.69
CA ILE A 76 -1.30 -1.27 -15.74
C ILE A 76 -1.17 0.14 -16.36
N ALA A 77 -0.08 0.40 -17.07
CA ALA A 77 0.14 1.69 -17.73
C ALA A 77 -0.83 1.96 -18.89
N GLN A 78 -1.27 0.91 -19.59
CA GLN A 78 -2.15 1.01 -20.76
C GLN A 78 -3.63 0.92 -20.42
N GLN A 79 -3.99 0.14 -19.42
CA GLN A 79 -5.37 -0.16 -19.06
C GLN A 79 -5.58 0.10 -17.56
N ARG A 80 -6.13 1.26 -17.25
CA ARG A 80 -6.55 1.54 -15.88
C ARG A 80 -7.73 0.63 -15.54
N PRO A 81 -7.70 -0.06 -14.38
CA PRO A 81 -8.87 -0.79 -13.91
C PRO A 81 -10.02 0.19 -13.63
N ALA A 82 -11.23 -0.31 -13.59
CA ALA A 82 -12.35 0.45 -13.03
C ALA A 82 -12.14 0.52 -11.52
N GLY A 83 -11.54 1.59 -11.04
CA GLY A 83 -11.22 1.82 -9.65
C GLY A 83 -9.77 2.29 -9.40
N GLU A 84 -9.51 2.62 -8.14
CA GLU A 84 -8.20 3.05 -7.69
C GLU A 84 -7.31 1.85 -7.37
N TYR A 85 -6.01 2.01 -7.52
CA TYR A 85 -5.02 1.01 -7.14
C TYR A 85 -3.75 1.64 -6.59
N ALA A 86 -3.02 0.89 -5.76
CA ALA A 86 -1.71 1.29 -5.24
C ALA A 86 -0.74 0.11 -5.28
N VAL A 87 0.40 0.29 -5.94
CA VAL A 87 1.49 -0.70 -5.94
C VAL A 87 2.22 -0.64 -4.61
N THR A 88 2.55 -1.79 -4.04
CA THR A 88 3.22 -1.92 -2.74
C THR A 88 4.32 -2.99 -2.75
N GLY A 89 4.91 -3.27 -1.59
CA GLY A 89 5.93 -4.29 -1.42
C GLY A 89 7.23 -3.98 -2.14
N THR A 90 7.95 -5.02 -2.54
CA THR A 90 9.27 -4.91 -3.18
C THR A 90 9.21 -4.17 -4.52
N LEU A 91 8.09 -4.25 -5.22
CA LEU A 91 7.91 -3.56 -6.50
C LEU A 91 7.86 -2.04 -6.31
N ALA A 92 7.15 -1.55 -5.29
CA ALA A 92 7.13 -0.13 -4.94
C ALA A 92 8.46 0.32 -4.34
N ALA A 93 9.07 -0.51 -3.48
CA ALA A 93 10.36 -0.19 -2.86
C ALA A 93 11.50 -0.06 -3.89
N ALA A 94 11.43 -0.81 -4.99
CA ALA A 94 12.43 -0.76 -6.04
C ALA A 94 12.55 0.60 -6.75
N GLU A 95 11.51 1.43 -6.69
CA GLU A 95 11.56 2.82 -7.19
C GLU A 95 12.52 3.71 -6.39
N TRP A 96 12.70 3.40 -5.11
CA TRP A 96 13.47 4.19 -4.17
C TRP A 96 14.85 3.59 -3.94
N ALA A 97 14.91 2.26 -3.86
CA ALA A 97 16.13 1.51 -3.60
C ALA A 97 16.10 0.18 -4.37
N PRO A 98 16.51 0.15 -5.65
CA PRO A 98 16.51 -1.07 -6.44
C PRO A 98 17.62 -1.99 -5.96
N TYR A 99 17.24 -2.97 -5.12
CA TYR A 99 18.19 -3.97 -4.58
C TYR A 99 18.18 -5.26 -5.40
N ALA A 100 16.99 -5.74 -5.75
CA ALA A 100 16.80 -6.98 -6.51
C ALA A 100 15.56 -6.89 -7.38
N PRO A 101 15.48 -7.63 -8.49
CA PRO A 101 14.27 -7.75 -9.28
C PRO A 101 13.11 -8.28 -8.43
N ALA A 102 11.95 -7.64 -8.51
CA ALA A 102 10.76 -8.11 -7.84
C ALA A 102 10.27 -9.41 -8.50
N SER A 103 10.08 -10.47 -7.71
CA SER A 103 9.51 -11.75 -8.16
C SER A 103 7.99 -11.83 -7.93
N LEU A 104 7.46 -10.97 -7.09
CA LEU A 104 6.05 -10.89 -6.72
C LEU A 104 5.58 -9.44 -6.77
N ALA A 105 4.53 -9.17 -7.55
CA ALA A 105 3.84 -7.89 -7.52
C ALA A 105 2.76 -7.93 -6.45
N MET A 106 2.74 -6.93 -5.59
CA MET A 106 1.69 -6.71 -4.59
C MET A 106 0.98 -5.40 -4.91
N VAL A 107 -0.35 -5.46 -5.10
CA VAL A 107 -1.15 -4.31 -5.50
C VAL A 107 -2.43 -4.24 -4.68
N TYR A 108 -2.65 -3.11 -4.04
CA TYR A 108 -3.96 -2.79 -3.47
C TYR A 108 -4.91 -2.37 -4.58
N VAL A 109 -6.13 -2.85 -4.53
CA VAL A 109 -7.19 -2.56 -5.51
C VAL A 109 -8.54 -2.48 -4.79
N THR A 110 -9.47 -1.75 -5.35
CA THR A 110 -10.85 -1.67 -4.83
C THR A 110 -11.68 -2.89 -5.22
N ASP A 111 -11.35 -3.54 -6.36
CA ASP A 111 -12.00 -4.75 -6.87
C ASP A 111 -10.96 -5.63 -7.57
N ALA A 112 -10.60 -6.74 -6.93
CA ALA A 112 -9.55 -7.65 -7.42
C ALA A 112 -9.94 -8.35 -8.72
N GLU A 113 -11.20 -8.72 -8.88
CA GLU A 113 -11.70 -9.39 -10.08
C GLU A 113 -11.73 -8.44 -11.28
N ALA A 114 -12.19 -7.20 -11.09
CA ALA A 114 -12.18 -6.19 -12.13
C ALA A 114 -10.75 -5.84 -12.56
N ALA A 115 -9.84 -5.67 -11.61
CA ALA A 115 -8.43 -5.41 -11.88
C ALA A 115 -7.77 -6.59 -12.61
N ALA A 116 -8.03 -7.82 -12.17
CA ALA A 116 -7.50 -9.02 -12.81
C ALA A 116 -7.96 -9.16 -14.28
N ARG A 117 -9.24 -8.91 -14.54
CA ARG A 117 -9.77 -8.89 -15.92
C ARG A 117 -9.11 -7.81 -16.78
N ALA A 118 -9.01 -6.59 -16.27
CA ALA A 118 -8.38 -5.48 -16.98
C ALA A 118 -6.91 -5.76 -17.32
N TRP A 119 -6.19 -6.37 -16.41
CA TRP A 119 -4.77 -6.67 -16.58
C TRP A 119 -4.48 -8.04 -17.20
N GLY A 120 -5.52 -8.84 -17.49
CA GLY A 120 -5.40 -10.16 -18.11
C GLY A 120 -4.65 -11.15 -17.21
N LEU A 121 -4.93 -11.11 -15.91
CA LEU A 121 -4.38 -12.03 -14.92
C LEU A 121 -5.20 -13.33 -14.90
N GLN A 122 -4.55 -14.43 -14.57
CA GLN A 122 -5.19 -15.73 -14.40
C GLN A 122 -5.17 -16.14 -12.92
N PRO A 123 -6.29 -16.63 -12.35
CA PRO A 123 -6.32 -17.08 -10.97
C PRO A 123 -5.43 -18.31 -10.80
N THR A 124 -4.83 -18.46 -9.60
CA THR A 124 -3.99 -19.62 -9.30
C THR A 124 -3.96 -19.93 -7.81
N GLU A 125 -3.85 -21.22 -7.48
CA GLU A 125 -3.62 -21.68 -6.11
C GLU A 125 -2.12 -21.73 -5.76
N SER A 126 -1.24 -21.86 -6.77
CA SER A 126 0.20 -21.99 -6.57
C SER A 126 0.99 -21.24 -7.64
N GLY A 127 2.23 -20.86 -7.32
CA GLY A 127 3.11 -20.18 -8.27
C GLY A 127 2.68 -18.76 -8.64
N ALA A 128 1.87 -18.11 -7.80
CA ALA A 128 1.45 -16.74 -8.03
C ALA A 128 2.66 -15.78 -8.12
N ASN A 129 2.63 -14.91 -9.10
CA ASN A 129 3.56 -13.79 -9.21
C ASN A 129 2.87 -12.42 -9.04
N VAL A 130 1.55 -12.44 -8.74
CA VAL A 130 0.76 -11.25 -8.42
C VAL A 130 -0.16 -11.56 -7.24
N LEU A 131 -0.15 -10.69 -6.23
CA LEU A 131 -1.15 -10.63 -5.17
C LEU A 131 -1.96 -9.35 -5.34
N LEU A 132 -3.27 -9.50 -5.45
CA LEU A 132 -4.21 -8.39 -5.37
C LEU A 132 -4.82 -8.40 -3.96
N ALA A 133 -4.87 -7.23 -3.34
CA ALA A 133 -5.37 -7.07 -1.99
C ALA A 133 -6.47 -6.00 -1.96
N GLU A 134 -7.63 -6.36 -1.48
CA GLU A 134 -8.73 -5.43 -1.20
C GLU A 134 -8.61 -5.00 0.26
N PRO A 135 -8.18 -3.77 0.55
CA PRO A 135 -8.04 -3.31 1.91
C PRO A 135 -9.41 -3.08 2.56
N PRO A 136 -9.54 -3.21 3.89
CA PRO A 136 -10.79 -2.98 4.59
C PRO A 136 -11.19 -1.50 4.62
N PHE A 137 -10.28 -0.60 4.23
CA PHE A 137 -10.48 0.85 4.22
C PHE A 137 -9.89 1.46 2.96
N ASP A 138 -10.64 2.28 2.26
CA ASP A 138 -10.20 3.00 1.05
C ASP A 138 -9.02 3.95 1.34
N ALA A 139 -8.86 4.39 2.58
CA ALA A 139 -7.77 5.27 3.01
C ALA A 139 -6.36 4.73 2.67
N ILE A 140 -6.17 3.41 2.58
CA ILE A 140 -4.87 2.82 2.22
C ILE A 140 -4.52 3.13 0.76
N ILE A 141 -5.51 3.16 -0.12
CA ILE A 141 -5.31 3.47 -1.54
C ILE A 141 -5.19 4.98 -1.74
N GLN A 142 -6.01 5.75 -1.02
CA GLN A 142 -6.06 7.22 -1.10
C GLN A 142 -4.88 7.91 -0.39
N ALA A 143 -4.38 7.32 0.70
CA ALA A 143 -3.29 7.89 1.50
C ALA A 143 -1.89 7.62 0.93
N THR A 144 -1.75 7.07 -0.27
CA THR A 144 -0.46 6.95 -0.93
C THR A 144 -0.15 8.26 -1.66
N PRO A 145 0.50 9.27 -1.00
CA PRO A 145 0.86 10.51 -1.65
C PRO A 145 1.92 10.19 -2.67
N GLY A 146 1.59 10.33 -3.94
CA GLY A 146 2.57 10.36 -5.00
C GLY A 146 2.93 9.04 -5.66
N VAL A 147 2.10 7.98 -5.60
CA VAL A 147 2.00 7.15 -6.79
C VAL A 147 1.10 7.94 -7.75
N PRO A 148 1.67 8.71 -8.68
CA PRO A 148 0.84 9.39 -9.66
C PRO A 148 0.04 8.30 -10.33
N THR A 149 -1.25 8.47 -10.39
CA THR A 149 -2.11 7.81 -11.36
C THR A 149 -1.50 8.08 -12.73
N GLY A 150 -0.51 7.29 -13.15
CA GLY A 150 0.22 7.51 -14.38
C GLY A 150 1.74 7.53 -14.29
N HIS A 151 2.40 6.95 -13.28
CA HIS A 151 3.84 6.74 -13.37
C HIS A 151 4.13 5.81 -14.54
N ARG A 152 4.69 6.41 -15.57
CA ARG A 152 5.45 5.70 -16.58
C ARG A 152 6.63 5.07 -15.82
N TYR A 153 6.67 3.76 -15.73
CA TYR A 153 7.92 3.04 -15.55
C TYR A 153 8.78 3.31 -16.81
N GLY A 154 9.27 4.53 -16.91
CA GLY A 154 10.15 4.97 -17.97
C GLY A 154 11.56 4.72 -17.53
N HIS A 155 12.26 3.83 -18.23
CA HIS A 155 13.72 3.75 -18.19
C HIS A 155 14.32 5.16 -18.10
N ARG A 156 14.84 5.54 -16.93
CA ARG A 156 15.90 6.53 -16.91
C ARG A 156 17.10 5.84 -17.54
N ARG A 157 17.37 6.14 -18.78
CA ARG A 157 18.70 5.95 -19.34
C ARG A 157 19.60 6.85 -18.51
N ASN A 158 20.50 6.27 -17.72
CA ASN A 158 21.64 7.00 -17.21
C ASN A 158 22.48 7.51 -18.38
N PRO A 159 22.97 8.76 -18.30
CA PRO A 159 23.91 9.30 -19.25
C PRO A 159 25.24 8.57 -19.21
#